data_5ff42db663f732eab5c79c5fbe69e55b
#
_entry.id   5ff42db663f732eab5c79c5fbe69e55b
#
_cell.length_a   1.000
_cell.length_b   1.000
_cell.length_c   1.000
_cell.angle_alpha   90.00
_cell.angle_beta   90.00
_cell.angle_gamma   90.00
#
_symmetry.space_group_name_H-M   'P 1'
#
loop_
_entity.id
_entity.type
_entity.pdbx_description
1 polymer ?
#
loop_
_entity_poly.entity_id
_entity_poly.type
_entity_poly.pdbx_seq_one_letter_code
_entity_poly.pdbx_strand_id
1 'polypeptide(L)'
;MYQLNLHDLTVEQFLAEYWQKKPVLIKGGFANFVDPISPDELAGLAAEEEIESRIVSKTGGEWQLETGPFEEYSAFGEQDWTLLVQAVDHWHPESAVLIEPFRFIPNWRIDDLMISFSTPGGGVGPHLDQYDVFIIQGMGKRHWRVGMPDATLTQHCPHPRLLQISPFSDCIDVITEPGDILYIPPGCPHDGVSVDASLNYSVGFRAPAQKDLLTGLADYLIEMKFKASVILIQPAQ
;
A
#
# COMPACT_ATOMS: atom_id res chain seq x y z
N MET A 1 -3.65 20.10 10.21
CA MET A 1 -4.38 18.82 10.40
C MET A 1 -5.07 18.53 9.07
N TYR A 2 -4.80 17.39 8.48
CA TYR A 2 -5.41 16.97 7.20
C TYR A 2 -6.88 16.62 7.45
N GLN A 3 -7.76 17.15 6.62
CA GLN A 3 -9.19 16.88 6.70
C GLN A 3 -9.64 16.18 5.43
N LEU A 4 -10.08 14.92 5.56
CA LEU A 4 -10.60 14.13 4.45
C LEU A 4 -11.93 14.71 3.96
N ASN A 5 -11.98 15.01 2.69
CA ASN A 5 -13.19 15.43 1.97
C ASN A 5 -13.59 14.33 0.98
N LEU A 6 -14.64 13.62 1.30
CA LEU A 6 -15.21 12.59 0.41
C LEU A 6 -16.20 13.15 -0.61
N HIS A 7 -16.36 14.49 -0.67
CA HIS A 7 -17.33 15.21 -1.52
C HIS A 7 -18.77 14.76 -1.25
N ASP A 8 -19.42 14.19 -2.26
CA ASP A 8 -20.81 13.74 -2.17
C ASP A 8 -20.99 12.39 -1.46
N LEU A 9 -19.88 11.71 -1.08
CA LEU A 9 -19.91 10.43 -0.35
C LEU A 9 -19.87 10.67 1.16
N THR A 10 -20.75 10.03 1.92
CA THR A 10 -20.56 9.88 3.36
C THR A 10 -19.63 8.72 3.68
N VAL A 11 -19.09 8.68 4.89
CA VAL A 11 -18.27 7.54 5.37
C VAL A 11 -19.07 6.23 5.28
N GLU A 12 -20.36 6.26 5.65
CA GLU A 12 -21.23 5.08 5.59
C GLU A 12 -21.43 4.59 4.15
N GLN A 13 -21.60 5.52 3.20
CA GLN A 13 -21.71 5.19 1.78
C GLN A 13 -20.38 4.62 1.24
N PHE A 14 -19.24 5.23 1.61
CA PHE A 14 -17.94 4.70 1.25
C PHE A 14 -17.76 3.25 1.76
N LEU A 15 -18.04 2.99 3.02
CA LEU A 15 -17.95 1.66 3.63
C LEU A 15 -18.93 0.67 2.99
N ALA A 16 -20.13 1.12 2.62
CA ALA A 16 -21.15 0.26 2.02
C ALA A 16 -20.86 -0.08 0.56
N GLU A 17 -20.28 0.85 -0.23
CA GLU A 17 -20.18 0.73 -1.67
C GLU A 17 -18.76 0.45 -2.19
N TYR A 18 -17.72 0.93 -1.51
CA TYR A 18 -16.34 0.89 -1.98
C TYR A 18 -15.43 0.00 -1.14
N TRP A 19 -15.52 0.10 0.19
CA TRP A 19 -14.66 -0.65 1.10
C TRP A 19 -14.70 -2.15 0.83
N GLN A 20 -13.54 -2.75 0.48
CA GLN A 20 -13.35 -4.15 0.10
C GLN A 20 -14.17 -4.61 -1.12
N LYS A 21 -14.57 -3.69 -2.00
CA LYS A 21 -15.45 -4.01 -3.13
C LYS A 21 -14.96 -3.47 -4.47
N LYS A 22 -14.63 -2.19 -4.54
CA LYS A 22 -14.20 -1.53 -5.78
C LYS A 22 -13.32 -0.33 -5.51
N PRO A 23 -12.38 -0.01 -6.41
CA PRO A 23 -11.53 1.17 -6.27
C PRO A 23 -12.34 2.45 -6.51
N VAL A 24 -11.81 3.56 -5.96
CA VAL A 24 -12.35 4.90 -6.22
C VAL A 24 -11.26 5.95 -6.13
N LEU A 25 -11.34 6.93 -7.06
CA LEU A 25 -10.56 8.15 -7.01
C LEU A 25 -11.37 9.25 -6.31
N ILE A 26 -10.78 9.88 -5.30
CA ILE A 26 -11.32 11.02 -4.58
C ILE A 26 -10.44 12.23 -4.95
N LYS A 27 -10.88 13.00 -5.96
CA LYS A 27 -10.15 14.17 -6.43
C LYS A 27 -10.12 15.25 -5.35
N GLY A 28 -8.92 15.78 -5.02
CA GLY A 28 -8.79 16.79 -3.98
C GLY A 28 -9.29 16.35 -2.61
N GLY A 29 -9.18 15.05 -2.31
CA GLY A 29 -9.60 14.49 -1.02
C GLY A 29 -8.93 15.15 0.18
N PHE A 30 -7.73 15.73 -0.02
CA PHE A 30 -7.11 16.67 0.88
C PHE A 30 -6.93 18.03 0.20
N ALA A 31 -7.76 18.99 0.58
CA ALA A 31 -7.63 20.36 0.07
C ALA A 31 -6.32 21.00 0.54
N ASN A 32 -5.61 21.68 -0.38
CA ASN A 32 -4.34 22.36 -0.09
C ASN A 32 -3.32 21.44 0.60
N PHE A 33 -3.16 20.22 0.07
CA PHE A 33 -2.23 19.25 0.61
C PHE A 33 -0.79 19.81 0.62
N VAL A 34 -0.13 19.63 1.75
CA VAL A 34 1.29 19.97 1.93
C VAL A 34 1.98 18.68 2.40
N ASP A 35 3.06 18.32 1.74
CA ASP A 35 3.83 17.13 2.13
C ASP A 35 4.38 17.30 3.56
N PRO A 36 4.15 16.35 4.46
CA PRO A 36 4.70 16.39 5.82
C PRO A 36 6.19 16.06 5.88
N ILE A 37 6.74 15.49 4.81
CA ILE A 37 8.14 15.08 4.69
C ILE A 37 8.66 15.46 3.31
N SER A 38 9.89 15.92 3.23
CA SER A 38 10.60 16.17 1.98
C SER A 38 11.24 14.90 1.40
N PRO A 39 11.59 14.86 0.12
CA PRO A 39 12.38 13.76 -0.45
C PRO A 39 13.71 13.52 0.27
N ASP A 40 14.39 14.57 0.70
CA ASP A 40 15.68 14.47 1.40
C ASP A 40 15.52 13.86 2.80
N GLU A 41 14.46 14.22 3.52
CA GLU A 41 14.15 13.61 4.82
C GLU A 41 13.77 12.13 4.66
N LEU A 42 13.00 11.79 3.62
CA LEU A 42 12.66 10.40 3.30
C LEU A 42 13.92 9.59 2.96
N ALA A 43 14.85 10.18 2.19
CA ALA A 43 16.14 9.58 1.89
C ALA A 43 16.98 9.40 3.16
N GLY A 44 16.92 10.33 4.11
CA GLY A 44 17.55 10.21 5.41
C GLY A 44 17.01 9.02 6.22
N LEU A 45 15.69 8.81 6.23
CA LEU A 45 15.09 7.62 6.86
C LEU A 45 15.55 6.32 6.19
N ALA A 46 15.70 6.32 4.87
CA ALA A 46 16.15 5.14 4.14
C ALA A 46 17.64 4.80 4.33
N ALA A 47 18.42 5.67 4.97
CA ALA A 47 19.80 5.44 5.33
C ALA A 47 19.95 4.72 6.70
N GLU A 48 18.88 4.62 7.50
CA GLU A 48 18.92 3.97 8.81
C GLU A 48 18.74 2.45 8.67
N GLU A 49 19.55 1.67 9.37
CA GLU A 49 19.53 0.19 9.34
C GLU A 49 18.20 -0.41 9.87
N GLU A 50 17.57 0.27 10.83
CA GLU A 50 16.33 -0.18 11.46
C GLU A 50 15.09 0.09 10.60
N ILE A 51 15.20 0.90 9.55
CA ILE A 51 14.08 1.31 8.71
C ILE A 51 14.07 0.49 7.42
N GLU A 52 13.02 -0.30 7.22
CA GLU A 52 12.88 -1.08 6.00
C GLU A 52 12.69 -0.17 4.80
N SER A 53 13.64 -0.22 3.87
CA SER A 53 13.59 0.53 2.63
C SER A 53 14.03 -0.32 1.44
N ARG A 54 13.53 0.04 0.25
CA ARG A 54 13.91 -0.61 -1.00
C ARG A 54 13.84 0.37 -2.17
N ILE A 55 14.70 0.15 -3.15
CA ILE A 55 14.64 0.82 -4.45
C ILE A 55 14.27 -0.21 -5.49
N VAL A 56 13.25 0.12 -6.28
CA VAL A 56 12.86 -0.59 -7.49
C VAL A 56 13.24 0.27 -8.68
N SER A 57 14.00 -0.28 -9.62
CA SER A 57 14.42 0.41 -10.83
C SER A 57 14.21 -0.43 -12.07
N LYS A 58 14.12 0.24 -13.24
CA LYS A 58 13.96 -0.42 -14.53
C LYS A 58 14.99 0.11 -15.50
N THR A 59 16.08 -0.63 -15.69
CA THR A 59 17.18 -0.24 -16.57
C THR A 59 17.22 -1.13 -17.80
N GLY A 60 17.15 -0.54 -19.01
CA GLY A 60 17.19 -1.29 -20.27
C GLY A 60 16.02 -2.29 -20.44
N GLY A 61 14.92 -2.10 -19.72
CA GLY A 61 13.77 -2.99 -19.71
C GLY A 61 13.81 -4.08 -18.63
N GLU A 62 14.91 -4.22 -17.92
CA GLU A 62 15.08 -5.18 -16.82
C GLU A 62 14.76 -4.54 -15.47
N TRP A 63 14.01 -5.27 -14.64
CA TRP A 63 13.67 -4.85 -13.30
C TRP A 63 14.76 -5.25 -12.30
N GLN A 64 15.10 -4.31 -11.43
CA GLN A 64 16.03 -4.50 -10.33
C GLN A 64 15.37 -4.09 -9.01
N LEU A 65 15.77 -4.72 -7.92
CA LEU A 65 15.32 -4.39 -6.57
C LEU A 65 16.49 -4.49 -5.60
N GLU A 66 16.77 -3.38 -4.97
CA GLU A 66 17.79 -3.29 -3.91
C GLU A 66 17.10 -2.97 -2.57
N THR A 67 17.68 -3.47 -1.49
CA THR A 67 17.22 -3.17 -0.11
C THR A 67 18.21 -2.26 0.57
N GLY A 68 17.69 -1.31 1.36
CA GLY A 68 18.51 -0.42 2.17
C GLY A 68 19.35 -1.13 3.23
N PRO A 69 20.12 -0.36 3.99
CA PRO A 69 20.14 1.11 4.00
C PRO A 69 20.77 1.73 2.74
N PHE A 70 20.34 2.96 2.38
CA PHE A 70 20.85 3.69 1.22
C PHE A 70 21.52 5.00 1.66
N GLU A 71 22.82 5.10 1.43
CA GLU A 71 23.57 6.34 1.69
C GLU A 71 23.78 7.19 0.41
N GLU A 72 23.65 6.55 -0.76
CA GLU A 72 23.94 7.16 -2.07
C GLU A 72 22.88 6.78 -3.11
N TYR A 73 22.45 7.77 -3.91
CA TYR A 73 21.43 7.61 -4.95
C TYR A 73 21.92 7.87 -6.37
N SER A 74 23.15 8.38 -6.52
CA SER A 74 23.72 8.80 -7.82
C SER A 74 23.78 7.66 -8.86
N ALA A 75 23.91 6.42 -8.41
CA ALA A 75 23.95 5.25 -9.28
C ALA A 75 22.61 4.94 -9.99
N PHE A 76 21.48 5.40 -9.46
CA PHE A 76 20.14 5.14 -10.02
C PHE A 76 19.77 6.13 -11.12
N GLY A 77 20.52 7.26 -11.26
CA GLY A 77 20.24 8.28 -12.25
C GLY A 77 19.00 9.11 -11.95
N GLU A 78 18.44 9.74 -12.99
CA GLU A 78 17.36 10.71 -12.83
C GLU A 78 15.97 10.18 -13.22
N GLN A 79 15.87 8.92 -13.68
CA GLN A 79 14.63 8.35 -14.21
C GLN A 79 14.49 6.86 -13.84
N ASP A 80 13.26 6.36 -13.97
CA ASP A 80 12.89 4.92 -13.94
C ASP A 80 13.20 4.20 -12.61
N TRP A 81 13.18 4.90 -11.48
CA TRP A 81 13.33 4.27 -10.17
C TRP A 81 12.39 4.87 -9.11
N THR A 82 12.14 4.07 -8.09
CA THR A 82 11.28 4.41 -6.95
C THR A 82 11.93 3.94 -5.66
N LEU A 83 12.12 4.85 -4.71
CA LEU A 83 12.41 4.53 -3.31
C LEU A 83 11.10 4.29 -2.57
N LEU A 84 11.02 3.22 -1.80
CA LEU A 84 9.92 2.91 -0.90
C LEU A 84 10.48 2.78 0.52
N VAL A 85 9.86 3.48 1.48
CA VAL A 85 10.21 3.42 2.91
C VAL A 85 8.98 2.96 3.67
N GLN A 86 9.11 1.85 4.40
CA GLN A 86 8.02 1.19 5.10
C GLN A 86 7.83 1.75 6.50
N ALA A 87 6.61 1.72 7.02
CA ALA A 87 6.27 2.07 8.40
C ALA A 87 6.81 3.45 8.86
N VAL A 88 6.76 4.45 7.98
CA VAL A 88 7.29 5.80 8.26
C VAL A 88 6.56 6.46 9.44
N ASP A 89 5.31 6.09 9.71
CA ASP A 89 4.54 6.54 10.89
C ASP A 89 5.19 6.19 12.24
N HIS A 90 6.06 5.19 12.28
CA HIS A 90 6.80 4.84 13.50
C HIS A 90 8.02 5.75 13.73
N TRP A 91 8.51 6.41 12.69
CA TRP A 91 9.78 7.14 12.69
C TRP A 91 9.63 8.64 12.47
N HIS A 92 8.56 9.08 11.81
CA HIS A 92 8.30 10.47 11.46
C HIS A 92 6.91 10.91 11.92
N PRO A 93 6.78 11.50 13.11
CA PRO A 93 5.49 11.87 13.72
C PRO A 93 4.65 12.82 12.87
N GLU A 94 5.30 13.73 12.11
CA GLU A 94 4.63 14.65 11.20
C GLU A 94 3.92 13.94 10.05
N SER A 95 4.48 12.82 9.56
CA SER A 95 3.83 11.98 8.54
C SER A 95 2.76 11.08 9.14
N ALA A 96 2.92 10.61 10.38
CA ALA A 96 1.96 9.75 11.06
C ALA A 96 0.56 10.37 11.16
N VAL A 97 0.45 11.71 11.15
CA VAL A 97 -0.84 12.41 11.20
C VAL A 97 -1.70 12.19 9.94
N LEU A 98 -1.12 11.67 8.84
CA LEU A 98 -1.87 11.30 7.63
C LEU A 98 -2.79 10.10 7.83
N ILE A 99 -2.56 9.30 8.87
CA ILE A 99 -3.42 8.16 9.22
C ILE A 99 -4.72 8.62 9.88
N GLU A 100 -4.69 9.74 10.59
CA GLU A 100 -5.83 10.20 11.42
C GLU A 100 -7.16 10.35 10.66
N PRO A 101 -7.20 10.91 9.43
CA PRO A 101 -8.43 11.05 8.66
C PRO A 101 -9.12 9.73 8.30
N PHE A 102 -8.41 8.60 8.37
CA PHE A 102 -8.91 7.28 8.03
C PHE A 102 -9.34 6.44 9.23
N ARG A 103 -9.33 7.00 10.46
CA ARG A 103 -9.73 6.29 11.69
C ARG A 103 -11.23 6.00 11.82
N PHE A 104 -12.02 6.29 10.79
CA PHE A 104 -13.36 5.72 10.65
C PHE A 104 -13.33 4.20 10.36
N ILE A 105 -12.15 3.69 9.98
CA ILE A 105 -11.83 2.27 9.95
C ILE A 105 -11.19 1.90 11.29
N PRO A 106 -11.54 0.76 11.91
CA PRO A 106 -11.00 0.37 13.22
C PRO A 106 -9.47 0.33 13.24
N ASN A 107 -8.87 0.87 14.30
CA ASN A 107 -7.41 0.99 14.45
C ASN A 107 -6.65 -0.33 14.28
N TRP A 108 -7.24 -1.44 14.68
CA TRP A 108 -6.60 -2.77 14.53
C TRP A 108 -6.47 -3.23 13.06
N ARG A 109 -7.11 -2.51 12.13
CA ARG A 109 -6.98 -2.71 10.69
C ARG A 109 -5.86 -1.90 10.07
N ILE A 110 -5.42 -0.82 10.72
CA ILE A 110 -4.32 0.00 10.24
C ILE A 110 -3.03 -0.83 10.34
N ASP A 111 -2.31 -0.93 9.23
CA ASP A 111 -1.02 -1.61 9.19
C ASP A 111 0.09 -0.59 9.40
N ASP A 112 0.33 0.24 8.38
CA ASP A 112 1.36 1.27 8.42
C ASP A 112 1.10 2.40 7.42
N LEU A 113 2.00 3.39 7.46
CA LEU A 113 2.18 4.39 6.42
C LEU A 113 3.47 4.12 5.67
N MET A 114 3.38 3.64 4.44
CA MET A 114 4.51 3.57 3.52
C MET A 114 4.59 4.86 2.70
N ILE A 115 5.79 5.41 2.53
CA ILE A 115 6.01 6.58 1.66
C ILE A 115 6.95 6.18 0.52
N SER A 116 6.62 6.62 -0.69
CA SER A 116 7.47 6.42 -1.85
C SER A 116 7.83 7.75 -2.51
N PHE A 117 9.11 7.87 -2.87
CA PHE A 117 9.60 8.87 -3.82
C PHE A 117 9.92 8.20 -5.14
N SER A 118 9.47 8.80 -6.24
CA SER A 118 9.74 8.26 -7.58
C SER A 118 10.23 9.35 -8.50
N THR A 119 11.21 9.00 -9.32
CA THR A 119 11.65 9.80 -10.46
C THR A 119 10.70 9.62 -11.66
N PRO A 120 10.75 10.48 -12.70
CA PRO A 120 9.97 10.29 -13.92
C PRO A 120 10.14 8.86 -14.48
N GLY A 121 9.04 8.20 -14.83
CA GLY A 121 9.05 6.80 -15.28
C GLY A 121 9.12 5.76 -14.14
N GLY A 122 9.46 6.18 -12.92
CA GLY A 122 9.57 5.30 -11.77
C GLY A 122 8.22 4.70 -11.34
N GLY A 123 8.28 3.50 -10.84
CA GLY A 123 7.14 2.69 -10.35
C GLY A 123 7.61 1.30 -9.96
N VAL A 124 6.69 0.45 -9.54
CA VAL A 124 6.98 -0.96 -9.18
C VAL A 124 6.41 -1.95 -10.20
N GLY A 125 5.75 -1.44 -11.24
CA GLY A 125 5.04 -2.21 -12.24
C GLY A 125 3.69 -2.72 -11.78
N PRO A 126 2.92 -3.35 -12.69
CA PRO A 126 1.58 -3.83 -12.41
C PRO A 126 1.59 -4.98 -11.41
N HIS A 127 0.81 -4.86 -10.32
CA HIS A 127 0.76 -5.85 -9.24
C HIS A 127 -0.60 -5.92 -8.55
N LEU A 128 -0.72 -6.84 -7.59
CA LEU A 128 -1.89 -7.04 -6.73
C LEU A 128 -1.46 -6.96 -5.27
N ASP A 129 -2.21 -6.21 -4.49
CA ASP A 129 -2.11 -6.24 -3.04
C ASP A 129 -3.22 -7.09 -2.42
N GLN A 130 -2.93 -7.71 -1.27
CA GLN A 130 -3.89 -8.52 -0.51
C GLN A 130 -4.51 -7.73 0.66
N TYR A 131 -4.40 -6.40 0.62
CA TYR A 131 -4.86 -5.48 1.65
C TYR A 131 -5.50 -4.24 1.01
N ASP A 132 -6.27 -3.53 1.81
CA ASP A 132 -6.86 -2.24 1.42
C ASP A 132 -5.80 -1.14 1.55
N VAL A 133 -5.76 -0.20 0.59
CA VAL A 133 -4.84 0.93 0.65
C VAL A 133 -5.50 2.23 0.20
N PHE A 134 -5.23 3.32 0.94
CA PHE A 134 -5.45 4.68 0.46
C PHE A 134 -4.11 5.28 0.05
N ILE A 135 -4.00 5.63 -1.20
CA ILE A 135 -2.81 6.27 -1.77
C ILE A 135 -3.09 7.77 -1.90
N ILE A 136 -2.37 8.57 -1.15
CA ILE A 136 -2.45 10.02 -1.19
C ILE A 136 -1.34 10.52 -2.11
N GLN A 137 -1.70 11.27 -3.13
CA GLN A 137 -0.71 11.94 -3.98
C GLN A 137 -0.15 13.15 -3.23
N GLY A 138 1.16 13.17 -3.03
CA GLY A 138 1.93 14.32 -2.57
C GLY A 138 2.49 15.13 -3.73
N MET A 139 3.69 15.65 -3.56
CA MET A 139 4.44 16.37 -4.59
C MET A 139 4.42 15.64 -5.93
N GLY A 140 4.34 16.38 -7.03
CA GLY A 140 4.38 15.85 -8.39
C GLY A 140 3.11 15.14 -8.82
N LYS A 141 3.22 14.32 -9.85
CA LYS A 141 2.09 13.64 -10.49
C LYS A 141 2.43 12.18 -10.78
N ARG A 142 1.41 11.32 -10.66
CA ARG A 142 1.53 9.90 -11.00
C ARG A 142 0.37 9.45 -11.86
N HIS A 143 0.67 8.70 -12.91
CA HIS A 143 -0.33 8.04 -13.74
C HIS A 143 -0.69 6.71 -13.11
N TRP A 144 -1.95 6.56 -12.72
CA TRP A 144 -2.50 5.34 -12.15
C TRP A 144 -3.46 4.66 -13.10
N ARG A 145 -3.27 3.36 -13.28
CA ARG A 145 -4.25 2.46 -13.86
C ARG A 145 -4.67 1.45 -12.81
N VAL A 146 -5.97 1.28 -12.61
CA VAL A 146 -6.53 0.33 -11.64
C VAL A 146 -7.63 -0.46 -12.32
N GLY A 147 -7.62 -1.78 -12.17
CA GLY A 147 -8.65 -2.68 -12.69
C GLY A 147 -9.52 -3.27 -11.58
N MET A 148 -10.58 -3.96 -11.98
CA MET A 148 -11.36 -4.81 -11.08
C MET A 148 -10.66 -6.16 -10.90
N PRO A 149 -10.94 -6.90 -9.80
CA PRO A 149 -10.40 -8.23 -9.61
C PRO A 149 -10.71 -9.15 -10.80
N ASP A 150 -9.69 -9.81 -11.30
CA ASP A 150 -9.79 -10.71 -12.45
C ASP A 150 -9.00 -12.01 -12.17
N ALA A 151 -9.72 -13.12 -12.09
CA ALA A 151 -9.13 -14.44 -11.82
C ALA A 151 -8.30 -14.99 -12.98
N THR A 152 -8.32 -14.36 -14.15
CA THR A 152 -7.55 -14.79 -15.34
C THR A 152 -6.14 -14.18 -15.36
N LEU A 153 -5.84 -13.22 -14.49
CA LEU A 153 -4.52 -12.61 -14.41
C LEU A 153 -3.46 -13.63 -14.00
N THR A 154 -2.36 -13.62 -14.72
CA THR A 154 -1.20 -14.47 -14.42
C THR A 154 -0.14 -13.65 -13.70
N GLN A 155 0.46 -14.25 -12.69
CA GLN A 155 1.58 -13.67 -11.96
C GLN A 155 2.91 -14.10 -12.58
N HIS A 156 3.88 -13.21 -12.59
CA HIS A 156 5.24 -13.48 -13.00
C HIS A 156 6.22 -12.70 -12.12
N CYS A 157 7.44 -13.20 -12.01
CA CYS A 157 8.49 -12.60 -11.20
C CYS A 157 9.60 -12.08 -12.12
N PRO A 158 9.57 -10.81 -12.54
CA PRO A 158 10.66 -10.23 -13.33
C PRO A 158 11.95 -10.09 -12.51
N HIS A 159 11.83 -10.08 -11.19
CA HIS A 159 12.90 -10.18 -10.21
C HIS A 159 12.45 -11.07 -9.05
N PRO A 160 13.31 -11.87 -8.38
CA PRO A 160 12.93 -12.81 -7.31
C PRO A 160 12.11 -12.23 -6.15
N ARG A 161 12.19 -10.91 -5.94
CA ARG A 161 11.48 -10.18 -4.88
C ARG A 161 10.45 -9.19 -5.44
N LEU A 162 10.12 -9.27 -6.72
CA LEU A 162 9.14 -8.41 -7.38
C LEU A 162 8.10 -9.27 -8.10
N LEU A 163 6.91 -9.33 -7.54
CA LEU A 163 5.80 -10.06 -8.12
C LEU A 163 4.94 -9.10 -8.93
N GLN A 164 4.89 -9.33 -10.24
CA GLN A 164 4.06 -8.56 -11.17
C GLN A 164 2.98 -9.44 -11.79
N ILE A 165 2.05 -8.81 -12.48
CA ILE A 165 0.93 -9.47 -13.16
C ILE A 165 0.97 -9.20 -14.67
N SER A 166 0.26 -10.04 -15.42
CA SER A 166 -0.03 -9.80 -16.83
C SER A 166 -0.83 -8.49 -17.03
N PRO A 167 -0.83 -7.92 -18.25
CA PRO A 167 -1.66 -6.77 -18.57
C PRO A 167 -3.12 -6.98 -18.18
N PHE A 168 -3.75 -5.95 -17.65
CA PHE A 168 -5.14 -5.97 -17.17
C PHE A 168 -5.97 -4.86 -17.83
N SER A 169 -7.30 -5.01 -17.77
CA SER A 169 -8.24 -3.97 -18.18
C SER A 169 -8.48 -3.02 -17.01
N ASP A 170 -8.29 -1.74 -17.23
CA ASP A 170 -8.49 -0.68 -16.25
C ASP A 170 -9.94 -0.22 -16.19
N CYS A 171 -10.41 0.09 -15.00
CA CYS A 171 -11.65 0.82 -14.72
C CYS A 171 -11.37 2.26 -14.25
N ILE A 172 -10.15 2.53 -13.83
CA ILE A 172 -9.61 3.86 -13.53
C ILE A 172 -8.31 4.02 -14.32
N ASP A 173 -8.23 5.09 -15.11
CA ASP A 173 -7.03 5.54 -15.81
C ASP A 173 -6.92 7.05 -15.62
N VAL A 174 -5.99 7.50 -14.74
CA VAL A 174 -5.96 8.87 -14.29
C VAL A 174 -4.55 9.33 -13.91
N ILE A 175 -4.30 10.62 -14.12
CA ILE A 175 -3.15 11.31 -13.50
C ILE A 175 -3.64 11.94 -12.20
N THR A 176 -3.00 11.54 -11.08
CA THR A 176 -3.23 12.13 -9.76
C THR A 176 -2.35 13.36 -9.56
N GLU A 177 -2.87 14.32 -8.81
CA GLU A 177 -2.23 15.58 -8.43
C GLU A 177 -2.24 15.74 -6.91
N PRO A 178 -1.41 16.63 -6.32
CA PRO A 178 -1.30 16.76 -4.86
C PRO A 178 -2.66 16.92 -4.16
N GLY A 179 -2.91 16.05 -3.18
CA GLY A 179 -4.17 16.00 -2.44
C GLY A 179 -5.23 15.05 -3.01
N ASP A 180 -5.03 14.49 -4.20
CA ASP A 180 -5.88 13.38 -4.69
C ASP A 180 -5.65 12.13 -3.85
N ILE A 181 -6.72 11.37 -3.64
CA ILE A 181 -6.68 10.11 -2.90
C ILE A 181 -7.24 9.01 -3.78
N LEU A 182 -6.48 7.95 -3.96
CA LEU A 182 -6.88 6.75 -4.68
C LEU A 182 -7.04 5.60 -3.66
N TYR A 183 -8.27 5.09 -3.53
CA TYR A 183 -8.52 3.90 -2.73
C TYR A 183 -8.52 2.66 -3.62
N ILE A 184 -7.77 1.64 -3.22
CA ILE A 184 -7.66 0.36 -3.91
C ILE A 184 -7.94 -0.77 -2.92
N PRO A 185 -8.99 -1.58 -3.14
CA PRO A 185 -9.26 -2.75 -2.31
C PRO A 185 -8.38 -3.95 -2.68
N PRO A 186 -8.29 -4.98 -1.81
CA PRO A 186 -7.49 -6.17 -2.08
C PRO A 186 -7.89 -6.86 -3.39
N GLY A 187 -6.88 -7.33 -4.11
CA GLY A 187 -7.06 -8.08 -5.36
C GLY A 187 -7.36 -7.24 -6.60
N CYS A 188 -7.47 -5.93 -6.49
CA CYS A 188 -7.55 -5.03 -7.64
C CYS A 188 -6.17 -4.83 -8.27
N PRO A 189 -5.98 -5.19 -9.55
CA PRO A 189 -4.74 -4.95 -10.27
C PRO A 189 -4.49 -3.45 -10.42
N HIS A 190 -3.27 -3.01 -10.19
CA HIS A 190 -2.92 -1.62 -10.35
C HIS A 190 -1.46 -1.42 -10.77
N ASP A 191 -1.24 -0.27 -11.40
CA ASP A 191 0.06 0.16 -11.92
C ASP A 191 0.16 1.67 -11.79
N GLY A 192 1.17 2.14 -11.07
CA GLY A 192 1.43 3.55 -10.84
C GLY A 192 2.79 3.96 -11.37
N VAL A 193 2.81 4.83 -12.38
CA VAL A 193 4.02 5.34 -13.01
C VAL A 193 4.14 6.84 -12.80
N SER A 194 5.27 7.28 -12.28
CA SER A 194 5.53 8.70 -12.04
C SER A 194 5.67 9.48 -13.35
N VAL A 195 4.96 10.59 -13.44
CA VAL A 195 5.04 11.51 -14.59
C VAL A 195 6.25 12.45 -14.42
N ASP A 196 6.45 12.91 -13.22
CA ASP A 196 7.57 13.77 -12.79
C ASP A 196 8.10 13.24 -11.43
N ALA A 197 9.04 13.94 -10.81
CA ALA A 197 9.47 13.59 -9.46
C ALA A 197 8.29 13.72 -8.50
N SER A 198 7.94 12.63 -7.80
CA SER A 198 6.71 12.56 -7.03
C SER A 198 6.84 11.85 -5.69
N LEU A 199 6.05 12.30 -4.70
CA LEU A 199 5.82 11.62 -3.42
C LEU A 199 4.42 11.00 -3.39
N ASN A 200 4.31 9.77 -2.90
CA ASN A 200 3.04 9.13 -2.57
C ASN A 200 3.08 8.56 -1.15
N TYR A 201 1.93 8.66 -0.49
CA TYR A 201 1.70 8.20 0.88
C TYR A 201 0.65 7.09 0.84
N SER A 202 1.04 5.89 1.21
CA SER A 202 0.16 4.71 1.19
C SER A 202 -0.21 4.33 2.61
N VAL A 203 -1.46 4.59 3.01
CA VAL A 203 -2.02 4.12 4.29
C VAL A 203 -2.60 2.74 4.07
N GLY A 204 -1.93 1.72 4.60
CA GLY A 204 -2.27 0.32 4.45
C GLY A 204 -3.19 -0.21 5.55
N PHE A 205 -4.11 -1.12 5.19
CA PHE A 205 -5.05 -1.74 6.12
C PHE A 205 -5.07 -3.26 5.94
N ARG A 206 -4.59 -3.99 6.93
CA ARG A 206 -4.61 -5.45 6.91
C ARG A 206 -5.77 -6.05 7.68
N ALA A 207 -6.11 -7.27 7.34
CA ALA A 207 -6.96 -8.14 8.15
C ALA A 207 -6.20 -9.45 8.41
N PRO A 208 -6.38 -10.06 9.58
CA PRO A 208 -5.85 -11.39 9.82
C PRO A 208 -6.36 -12.36 8.77
N ALA A 209 -5.48 -13.20 8.22
CA ALA A 209 -5.91 -14.29 7.37
C ALA A 209 -6.70 -15.33 8.20
N GLN A 210 -7.60 -16.07 7.57
CA GLN A 210 -8.38 -17.10 8.27
C GLN A 210 -7.47 -18.09 9.02
N LYS A 211 -6.33 -18.46 8.42
CA LYS A 211 -5.34 -19.32 9.06
C LYS A 211 -4.78 -18.72 10.36
N ASP A 212 -4.53 -17.41 10.38
CA ASP A 212 -3.94 -16.73 11.54
C ASP A 212 -4.96 -16.67 12.69
N LEU A 213 -6.24 -16.44 12.38
CA LEU A 213 -7.33 -16.49 13.35
C LEU A 213 -7.49 -17.90 13.94
N LEU A 214 -7.41 -18.94 13.12
CA LEU A 214 -7.52 -20.34 13.58
C LEU A 214 -6.33 -20.72 14.44
N THR A 215 -5.10 -20.32 14.04
CA THR A 215 -3.90 -20.57 14.83
C THR A 215 -3.96 -19.84 16.17
N GLY A 216 -4.28 -18.56 16.17
CA GLY A 216 -4.45 -17.79 17.41
C GLY A 216 -5.54 -18.33 18.34
N LEU A 217 -6.66 -18.83 17.78
CA LEU A 217 -7.69 -19.51 18.57
C LEU A 217 -7.15 -20.82 19.18
N ALA A 218 -6.41 -21.61 18.41
CA ALA A 218 -5.84 -22.87 18.91
C ALA A 218 -4.83 -22.59 20.05
N ASP A 219 -3.95 -21.62 19.88
CA ASP A 219 -2.98 -21.21 20.91
C ASP A 219 -3.69 -20.71 22.17
N TYR A 220 -4.71 -19.86 22.02
CA TYR A 220 -5.52 -19.38 23.13
C TYR A 220 -6.20 -20.54 23.90
N LEU A 221 -6.76 -21.53 23.20
CA LEU A 221 -7.38 -22.69 23.82
C LEU A 221 -6.36 -23.58 24.56
N ILE A 222 -5.15 -23.70 24.03
CA ILE A 222 -4.03 -24.41 24.69
C ILE A 222 -3.63 -23.70 25.97
N GLU A 223 -3.44 -22.40 25.95
CA GLU A 223 -3.07 -21.60 27.12
C GLU A 223 -4.15 -21.62 28.20
N MET A 224 -5.42 -21.59 27.82
CA MET A 224 -6.58 -21.69 28.74
C MET A 224 -6.70 -23.06 29.41
N LYS A 225 -5.78 -24.01 29.16
CA LYS A 225 -5.80 -25.36 29.71
C LYS A 225 -7.17 -26.01 29.58
N PHE A 226 -7.79 -25.90 28.41
CA PHE A 226 -8.97 -26.68 28.11
C PHE A 226 -8.62 -28.15 28.31
N LYS A 227 -9.21 -28.82 29.30
CA LYS A 227 -9.08 -30.26 29.46
C LYS A 227 -9.54 -30.87 28.15
N ALA A 228 -8.64 -31.51 27.43
CA ALA A 228 -8.97 -32.23 26.21
C ALA A 228 -10.04 -33.28 26.57
N SER A 229 -11.28 -33.00 26.29
CA SER A 229 -12.35 -34.02 26.35
C SER A 229 -12.11 -34.89 25.12
N VAL A 230 -11.71 -36.13 25.36
CA VAL A 230 -11.61 -37.13 24.29
C VAL A 230 -13.00 -37.27 23.66
N ILE A 231 -13.15 -36.97 22.39
CA ILE A 231 -14.37 -37.24 21.65
C ILE A 231 -14.50 -38.76 21.53
N LEU A 232 -15.30 -39.36 22.37
CA LEU A 232 -15.65 -40.77 22.26
C LEU A 232 -16.61 -40.95 21.08
N ILE A 233 -16.07 -41.43 19.96
CA ILE A 233 -16.89 -41.88 18.84
C ILE A 233 -17.52 -43.19 19.26
N GLN A 234 -18.82 -43.18 19.56
CA GLN A 234 -19.57 -44.42 19.75
C GLN A 234 -19.71 -45.12 18.39
N PRO A 235 -19.41 -46.42 18.30
CA PRO A 235 -19.69 -47.16 17.07
C PRO A 235 -21.19 -47.15 16.81
N ALA A 236 -21.57 -46.92 15.55
CA ALA A 236 -22.96 -47.03 15.11
C ALA A 236 -23.49 -48.47 15.40
N GLN A 237 -24.66 -48.55 16.02
CA GLN A 237 -25.39 -49.80 16.23
C GLN A 237 -26.02 -50.28 14.92
#